data_6009404941dc637f6428fdc4a1bec5a1
#
_entry.id   6009404941dc637f6428fdc4a1bec5a1
#
_cell.length_a   1.000
_cell.length_b   1.000
_cell.length_c   1.000
_cell.angle_alpha   90.00
_cell.angle_beta   90.00
_cell.angle_gamma   90.00
#
_symmetry.space_group_name_H-M   'P 1'
#
loop_
_entity.id
_entity.type
_entity.pdbx_description
1 polymer ?
#
loop_
_entity_poly.entity_id
_entity_poly.type
_entity_poly.pdbx_seq_one_letter_code
_entity_poly.pdbx_strand_id
1 'polypeptide(L)'
;MKIKFLTCVIIFFLSCSKNLPTFEIHNLNGDEISILGHRGMGKKHKYPGNSFEAVETVLKIGADGSEIDVQITKDSVLIVFHDKELNKNTNCEGMIRDYDWAEIDSCTYKYSGSQNIYLITANNLFSRLPNIQNYFFSFDCKFYPNGSDILIDYYRQYIHAVKQVIDNNNMHNKVLIESGNIQFHKLLKESGTQVLQFITGKGITAGIPIAEELDLYGIGSGSIATGRDIKIAHDKGFRVMTWTPKTKRANVKAIRKNPDFIQTGKPVHMLKILGKYKDEQLRK
;
A
#
# COMPACT_ATOMS: atom_id res chain seq x y z
N MET A 1 45.18 49.39 -41.16
CA MET A 1 44.78 48.95 -39.86
C MET A 1 43.37 48.36 -39.98
N LYS A 2 43.23 47.00 -40.04
CA LYS A 2 41.93 46.34 -40.25
C LYS A 2 41.39 45.92 -38.88
N ILE A 3 40.31 46.54 -38.46
CA ILE A 3 39.58 46.21 -37.21
C ILE A 3 38.70 44.97 -37.51
N LYS A 4 38.97 43.83 -36.84
CA LYS A 4 38.11 42.67 -36.88
C LYS A 4 37.02 42.83 -35.79
N PHE A 5 35.79 42.95 -36.21
CA PHE A 5 34.63 42.82 -35.31
C PHE A 5 34.43 41.35 -34.91
N LEU A 6 34.57 41.05 -33.63
CA LEU A 6 34.27 39.74 -33.05
C LEU A 6 32.79 39.71 -32.63
N THR A 7 31.97 39.06 -33.45
CA THR A 7 30.54 38.91 -33.13
C THR A 7 30.37 37.82 -32.07
N CYS A 8 30.08 38.22 -30.82
CA CYS A 8 29.80 37.34 -29.74
C CYS A 8 28.35 36.81 -29.88
N VAL A 9 28.18 35.55 -30.29
CA VAL A 9 26.86 34.89 -30.32
C VAL A 9 26.53 34.40 -28.94
N ILE A 10 25.64 35.11 -28.24
CA ILE A 10 25.07 34.68 -26.95
C ILE A 10 24.01 33.62 -27.26
N ILE A 11 24.32 32.35 -27.01
CA ILE A 11 23.36 31.24 -27.08
C ILE A 11 22.57 31.27 -25.77
N PHE A 12 21.33 31.75 -25.82
CA PHE A 12 20.37 31.59 -24.75
C PHE A 12 19.94 30.11 -24.68
N PHE A 13 20.45 29.36 -23.70
CA PHE A 13 19.87 28.10 -23.33
C PHE A 13 18.52 28.36 -22.66
N LEU A 14 17.44 28.29 -23.41
CA LEU A 14 16.09 28.18 -22.89
C LEU A 14 15.99 26.81 -22.18
N SER A 15 16.26 26.82 -20.89
CA SER A 15 15.92 25.68 -20.01
C SER A 15 14.41 25.53 -20.02
N CYS A 16 13.91 24.59 -20.81
CA CYS A 16 12.51 24.20 -20.78
C CYS A 16 12.26 23.41 -19.50
N SER A 17 12.09 24.09 -18.38
CA SER A 17 11.59 23.48 -17.15
C SER A 17 10.16 23.00 -17.45
N LYS A 18 9.99 21.70 -17.64
CA LYS A 18 8.64 21.11 -17.71
C LYS A 18 7.97 21.36 -16.37
N ASN A 19 7.14 22.38 -16.30
CA ASN A 19 6.32 22.65 -15.12
C ASN A 19 5.54 21.37 -14.77
N LEU A 20 5.68 20.89 -13.55
CA LEU A 20 4.88 19.79 -13.05
C LEU A 20 3.41 20.23 -13.06
N PRO A 21 2.47 19.32 -13.37
CA PRO A 21 1.06 19.64 -13.29
C PRO A 21 0.72 20.03 -11.84
N THR A 22 0.06 21.14 -11.64
CA THR A 22 -0.51 21.54 -10.35
C THR A 22 -1.83 20.82 -10.13
N PHE A 23 -2.07 20.40 -8.91
CA PHE A 23 -3.31 19.78 -8.48
C PHE A 23 -3.87 20.55 -7.30
N GLU A 24 -5.15 20.91 -7.37
CA GLU A 24 -5.90 21.39 -6.22
C GLU A 24 -6.39 20.16 -5.46
N ILE A 25 -5.92 19.99 -4.23
CA ILE A 25 -6.24 18.85 -3.37
C ILE A 25 -7.05 19.39 -2.19
N HIS A 26 -8.26 18.82 -2.02
CA HIS A 26 -9.17 19.14 -0.91
C HIS A 26 -9.70 17.83 -0.35
N ASN A 27 -9.05 17.33 0.71
CA ASN A 27 -9.40 16.06 1.32
C ASN A 27 -9.31 16.12 2.86
N LEU A 28 -9.55 15.01 3.54
CA LEU A 28 -9.55 14.96 5.00
C LEU A 28 -8.16 14.72 5.62
N ASN A 29 -7.10 14.66 4.81
CA ASN A 29 -5.71 14.52 5.26
C ASN A 29 -4.93 15.86 5.22
N GLY A 30 -5.63 17.00 5.43
CA GLY A 30 -4.99 18.32 5.41
C GLY A 30 -4.58 18.76 4.00
N ASP A 31 -5.42 18.45 3.01
CA ASP A 31 -5.19 18.75 1.59
C ASP A 31 -3.95 18.07 0.99
N GLU A 32 -3.55 16.94 1.57
CA GLU A 32 -2.48 16.09 1.04
C GLU A 32 -2.97 14.68 0.73
N ILE A 33 -2.50 14.10 -0.38
CA ILE A 33 -2.75 12.70 -0.70
C ILE A 33 -1.58 11.86 -0.22
N SER A 34 -1.86 10.89 0.66
CA SER A 34 -0.88 9.88 1.08
C SER A 34 -0.71 8.84 -0.02
N ILE A 35 0.51 8.70 -0.54
CA ILE A 35 0.83 7.76 -1.62
C ILE A 35 1.40 6.48 -1.05
N LEU A 36 0.69 5.38 -1.26
CA LEU A 36 1.10 4.03 -0.89
C LEU A 36 1.53 3.27 -2.16
N GLY A 37 2.67 2.59 -2.08
CA GLY A 37 3.06 1.66 -3.14
C GLY A 37 2.22 0.38 -3.07
N HIS A 38 1.51 0.01 -4.13
CA HIS A 38 0.74 -1.24 -4.18
C HIS A 38 1.70 -2.43 -4.23
N ARG A 39 1.75 -3.21 -3.16
CA ARG A 39 2.72 -4.29 -2.93
C ARG A 39 4.18 -3.79 -2.99
N GLY A 40 4.43 -2.59 -2.47
CA GLY A 40 5.68 -1.88 -2.65
C GLY A 40 5.76 -1.18 -4.00
N MET A 41 6.61 -1.64 -4.90
CA MET A 41 6.86 -0.99 -6.20
C MET A 41 5.86 -1.36 -7.30
N GLY A 42 4.83 -2.16 -7.02
CA GLY A 42 3.85 -2.66 -7.99
C GLY A 42 4.34 -3.87 -8.79
N LYS A 43 3.44 -4.47 -9.59
CA LYS A 43 3.68 -5.76 -10.25
C LYS A 43 4.78 -5.78 -11.33
N LYS A 44 5.15 -4.64 -11.90
CA LYS A 44 6.13 -4.55 -13.01
C LYS A 44 7.40 -3.86 -12.57
N HIS A 45 7.97 -4.30 -11.48
CA HIS A 45 9.24 -3.81 -10.96
C HIS A 45 10.29 -4.93 -10.92
N LYS A 46 11.55 -4.54 -10.64
CA LYS A 46 12.69 -5.44 -10.50
C LYS A 46 12.46 -6.52 -9.43
N TYR A 47 11.77 -6.19 -8.34
CA TYR A 47 11.52 -7.10 -7.23
C TYR A 47 10.06 -7.59 -7.22
N PRO A 48 9.79 -8.81 -6.72
CA PRO A 48 8.43 -9.28 -6.51
C PRO A 48 7.64 -8.34 -5.59
N GLY A 49 6.38 -8.11 -5.91
CA GLY A 49 5.49 -7.40 -4.97
C GLY A 49 5.36 -8.17 -3.66
N ASN A 50 5.17 -7.47 -2.56
CA ASN A 50 5.15 -8.02 -1.19
C ASN A 50 6.51 -8.49 -0.65
N SER A 51 7.60 -8.32 -1.39
CA SER A 51 8.95 -8.58 -0.86
C SER A 51 9.47 -7.38 -0.06
N PHE A 52 10.44 -7.63 0.83
CA PHE A 52 11.14 -6.58 1.55
C PHE A 52 11.73 -5.54 0.59
N GLU A 53 12.39 -6.01 -0.46
CA GLU A 53 13.07 -5.17 -1.44
C GLU A 53 12.10 -4.25 -2.19
N ALA A 54 10.90 -4.73 -2.51
CA ALA A 54 9.87 -3.91 -3.17
C ALA A 54 9.32 -2.83 -2.24
N VAL A 55 9.08 -3.18 -0.96
CA VAL A 55 8.58 -2.26 0.06
C VAL A 55 9.65 -1.23 0.44
N GLU A 56 10.86 -1.67 0.75
CA GLU A 56 11.97 -0.79 1.07
C GLU A 56 12.23 0.23 -0.05
N THR A 57 12.22 -0.25 -1.31
CA THR A 57 12.46 0.62 -2.48
C THR A 57 11.40 1.71 -2.59
N VAL A 58 10.11 1.39 -2.41
CA VAL A 58 9.05 2.40 -2.55
C VAL A 58 9.12 3.47 -1.46
N LEU A 59 9.50 3.11 -0.24
CA LEU A 59 9.72 4.06 0.85
C LEU A 59 10.93 4.96 0.57
N LYS A 60 12.06 4.37 0.12
CA LYS A 60 13.28 5.11 -0.24
C LYS A 60 13.04 6.17 -1.32
N ILE A 61 12.16 5.91 -2.29
CA ILE A 61 11.86 6.90 -3.34
C ILE A 61 10.84 7.96 -2.93
N GLY A 62 10.38 7.95 -1.68
CA GLY A 62 9.57 9.03 -1.10
C GLY A 62 8.07 8.75 -1.01
N ALA A 63 7.64 7.50 -1.10
CA ALA A 63 6.25 7.16 -0.79
C ALA A 63 5.94 7.38 0.70
N ASP A 64 4.70 7.73 1.00
CA ASP A 64 4.20 7.91 2.35
C ASP A 64 3.92 6.55 3.05
N GLY A 65 4.06 5.45 2.30
CA GLY A 65 3.88 4.11 2.81
C GLY A 65 3.79 3.03 1.72
N SER A 66 3.33 1.86 2.12
CA SER A 66 3.09 0.72 1.23
C SER A 66 1.79 0.01 1.57
N GLU A 67 1.09 -0.44 0.57
CA GLU A 67 0.11 -1.51 0.74
C GLU A 67 0.82 -2.86 0.64
N ILE A 68 0.41 -3.82 1.46
CA ILE A 68 0.86 -5.20 1.48
C ILE A 68 -0.32 -6.14 1.70
N ASP A 69 -0.31 -7.26 0.99
CA ASP A 69 -1.27 -8.34 1.21
C ASP A 69 -0.80 -9.20 2.38
N VAL A 70 -1.68 -9.51 3.32
CA VAL A 70 -1.32 -10.31 4.51
C VAL A 70 -2.22 -11.53 4.67
N GLN A 71 -1.65 -12.61 5.20
CA GLN A 71 -2.30 -13.89 5.51
C GLN A 71 -1.71 -14.43 6.82
N ILE A 72 -2.37 -15.42 7.45
CA ILE A 72 -1.81 -16.10 8.61
C ILE A 72 -1.50 -17.58 8.31
N THR A 73 -0.40 -18.06 8.88
CA THR A 73 -0.01 -19.48 8.92
C THR A 73 -0.90 -20.27 9.89
N LYS A 74 -0.71 -21.58 9.94
CA LYS A 74 -1.37 -22.48 10.90
C LYS A 74 -1.02 -22.10 12.34
N ASP A 75 0.22 -21.75 12.63
CA ASP A 75 0.70 -21.26 13.94
C ASP A 75 0.46 -19.76 14.16
N SER A 76 -0.41 -19.14 13.34
CA SER A 76 -0.86 -17.74 13.45
C SER A 76 0.23 -16.68 13.29
N VAL A 77 1.27 -16.93 12.51
CA VAL A 77 2.25 -15.93 12.11
C VAL A 77 1.71 -15.13 10.92
N LEU A 78 1.79 -13.79 10.96
CA LEU A 78 1.33 -12.92 9.88
C LEU A 78 2.38 -12.84 8.76
N ILE A 79 2.04 -13.35 7.57
CA ILE A 79 2.91 -13.44 6.39
C ILE A 79 2.50 -12.41 5.35
N VAL A 80 3.47 -11.84 4.65
CA VAL A 80 3.24 -10.89 3.55
C VAL A 80 3.22 -11.62 2.22
N PHE A 81 2.02 -11.98 1.72
CA PHE A 81 1.81 -12.71 0.48
C PHE A 81 0.39 -12.58 -0.06
N HIS A 82 0.23 -12.49 -1.40
CA HIS A 82 -1.08 -12.21 -2.01
C HIS A 82 -1.91 -13.44 -2.33
N ASP A 83 -1.29 -14.44 -2.99
CA ASP A 83 -2.06 -15.50 -3.62
C ASP A 83 -2.52 -16.53 -2.57
N LYS A 84 -3.62 -17.21 -2.85
CA LYS A 84 -4.13 -18.27 -1.99
C LYS A 84 -3.12 -19.42 -1.87
N GLU A 85 -2.48 -19.76 -2.99
CA GLU A 85 -1.54 -20.88 -3.09
C GLU A 85 -0.12 -20.37 -3.34
N LEU A 86 0.85 -20.96 -2.64
CA LEU A 86 2.26 -20.65 -2.71
C LEU A 86 2.84 -20.87 -4.11
N ASN A 87 2.43 -21.95 -4.79
CA ASN A 87 2.93 -22.36 -6.11
C ASN A 87 2.67 -21.34 -7.22
N LYS A 88 1.78 -20.38 -7.03
CA LYS A 88 1.52 -19.30 -8.00
C LYS A 88 2.76 -18.44 -8.25
N ASN A 89 3.46 -18.07 -7.18
CA ASN A 89 4.57 -17.11 -7.27
C ASN A 89 5.82 -17.54 -6.49
N THR A 90 5.83 -18.73 -5.87
CA THR A 90 6.99 -19.27 -5.15
C THR A 90 7.34 -20.68 -5.62
N ASN A 91 8.50 -21.19 -5.18
CA ASN A 91 8.95 -22.55 -5.40
C ASN A 91 8.29 -23.58 -4.46
N CYS A 92 7.43 -23.15 -3.53
CA CYS A 92 6.68 -23.99 -2.62
C CYS A 92 5.25 -24.25 -3.12
N GLU A 93 4.54 -25.20 -2.50
CA GLU A 93 3.18 -25.61 -2.85
C GLU A 93 2.23 -25.46 -1.66
N GLY A 94 0.92 -25.59 -1.90
CA GLY A 94 -0.12 -25.52 -0.88
C GLY A 94 -0.50 -24.11 -0.45
N MET A 95 -1.33 -24.02 0.59
CA MET A 95 -1.78 -22.74 1.14
C MET A 95 -0.95 -22.37 2.39
N ILE A 96 -0.70 -21.09 2.61
CA ILE A 96 0.01 -20.61 3.82
C ILE A 96 -0.66 -21.12 5.09
N ARG A 97 -1.99 -21.19 5.14
CA ARG A 97 -2.76 -21.65 6.29
C ARG A 97 -2.56 -23.12 6.66
N ASP A 98 -2.03 -23.93 5.76
CA ASP A 98 -1.79 -25.36 6.00
C ASP A 98 -0.46 -25.64 6.73
N TYR A 99 0.44 -24.66 6.81
CA TYR A 99 1.80 -24.79 7.33
C TYR A 99 2.06 -23.92 8.55
N ASP A 100 2.93 -24.38 9.43
CA ASP A 100 3.61 -23.52 10.39
C ASP A 100 4.68 -22.68 9.68
N TRP A 101 5.00 -21.50 10.21
CA TRP A 101 5.96 -20.61 9.55
C TRP A 101 7.31 -21.27 9.25
N ALA A 102 7.83 -22.05 10.19
CA ALA A 102 9.12 -22.74 10.04
C ALA A 102 9.17 -23.75 8.88
N GLU A 103 8.02 -24.19 8.34
CA GLU A 103 7.95 -25.11 7.22
C GLU A 103 8.04 -24.40 5.86
N ILE A 104 7.74 -23.08 5.83
CA ILE A 104 7.68 -22.29 4.59
C ILE A 104 8.61 -21.07 4.57
N ASP A 105 9.40 -20.82 5.59
CA ASP A 105 10.32 -19.67 5.69
C ASP A 105 11.46 -19.69 4.65
N SER A 106 11.78 -20.87 4.13
CA SER A 106 12.75 -21.08 3.06
C SER A 106 12.17 -20.91 1.65
N CYS A 107 10.87 -20.70 1.50
CA CYS A 107 10.21 -20.49 0.21
C CYS A 107 10.70 -19.21 -0.47
N THR A 108 11.04 -19.32 -1.75
CA THR A 108 11.52 -18.20 -2.56
C THR A 108 10.53 -17.83 -3.66
N TYR A 109 10.45 -16.52 -3.96
CA TYR A 109 9.67 -16.04 -5.08
C TYR A 109 10.22 -16.51 -6.43
N LYS A 110 9.34 -16.89 -7.36
CA LYS A 110 9.67 -17.09 -8.79
C LYS A 110 9.80 -15.72 -9.47
N TYR A 111 11.03 -15.28 -9.72
CA TYR A 111 11.27 -14.05 -10.47
C TYR A 111 12.61 -14.15 -11.23
N SER A 112 12.84 -13.24 -12.18
CA SER A 112 13.99 -13.31 -13.12
C SER A 112 15.28 -12.71 -12.59
N GLY A 113 15.35 -12.31 -11.33
CA GLY A 113 16.57 -11.77 -10.71
C GLY A 113 17.57 -12.86 -10.31
N SER A 114 18.83 -12.46 -10.03
CA SER A 114 19.92 -13.37 -9.69
C SER A 114 19.99 -13.76 -8.21
N GLN A 115 19.30 -13.03 -7.33
CA GLN A 115 19.28 -13.31 -5.88
C GLN A 115 17.99 -14.04 -5.48
N ASN A 116 18.04 -14.89 -4.48
CA ASN A 116 16.86 -15.47 -3.89
C ASN A 116 16.12 -14.40 -3.05
N ILE A 117 14.82 -14.25 -3.29
CA ILE A 117 13.94 -13.43 -2.47
C ILE A 117 12.97 -14.35 -1.76
N TYR A 118 13.07 -14.37 -0.44
CA TYR A 118 12.29 -15.25 0.42
C TYR A 118 10.94 -14.63 0.79
N LEU A 119 10.00 -15.47 1.18
CA LEU A 119 8.82 -15.02 1.92
C LEU A 119 9.25 -14.29 3.18
N ILE A 120 8.43 -13.39 3.66
CA ILE A 120 8.73 -12.60 4.85
C ILE A 120 7.48 -12.49 5.75
N THR A 121 7.70 -12.53 7.06
CA THR A 121 6.65 -12.17 8.02
C THR A 121 6.47 -10.65 8.08
N ALA A 122 5.27 -10.19 8.42
CA ALA A 122 5.03 -8.76 8.61
C ALA A 122 5.91 -8.18 9.74
N ASN A 123 6.18 -8.97 10.79
CA ASN A 123 7.06 -8.55 11.87
C ASN A 123 8.52 -8.37 11.38
N ASN A 124 9.06 -9.32 10.60
CA ASN A 124 10.41 -9.20 10.04
C ASN A 124 10.50 -8.07 8.99
N LEU A 125 9.44 -7.84 8.21
CA LEU A 125 9.39 -6.70 7.30
C LEU A 125 9.55 -5.38 8.08
N PHE A 126 8.77 -5.22 9.15
CA PHE A 126 8.74 -3.98 9.92
C PHE A 126 10.02 -3.76 10.71
N SER A 127 10.54 -4.79 11.39
CA SER A 127 11.77 -4.66 12.20
C SER A 127 13.03 -4.32 11.37
N ARG A 128 13.03 -4.62 10.07
CA ARG A 128 14.14 -4.30 9.15
C ARG A 128 14.05 -2.91 8.52
N LEU A 129 12.89 -2.27 8.56
CA LEU A 129 12.68 -0.95 7.94
C LEU A 129 13.05 0.16 8.94
N PRO A 130 13.90 1.13 8.56
CA PRO A 130 14.25 2.24 9.44
C PRO A 130 13.08 3.21 9.58
N ASN A 131 12.92 3.78 10.78
CA ASN A 131 11.93 4.84 11.08
C ASN A 131 10.50 4.50 10.60
N ILE A 132 10.11 3.25 10.77
CA ILE A 132 8.86 2.70 10.23
C ILE A 132 7.62 3.50 10.68
N GLN A 133 7.65 4.11 11.87
CA GLN A 133 6.57 4.92 12.44
C GLN A 133 6.26 6.19 11.62
N ASN A 134 7.15 6.57 10.69
CA ASN A 134 6.92 7.69 9.77
C ASN A 134 6.03 7.32 8.58
N TYR A 135 5.76 6.02 8.37
CA TYR A 135 5.04 5.51 7.21
C TYR A 135 3.68 4.91 7.57
N PHE A 136 2.77 4.93 6.62
CA PHE A 136 1.53 4.16 6.67
C PHE A 136 1.71 2.79 6.00
N PHE A 137 1.10 1.76 6.58
CA PHE A 137 1.01 0.45 5.93
C PHE A 137 -0.44 0.03 5.81
N SER A 138 -0.87 -0.25 4.58
CA SER A 138 -2.20 -0.79 4.35
C SER A 138 -2.12 -2.31 4.23
N PHE A 139 -2.82 -3.01 5.12
CA PHE A 139 -2.94 -4.45 5.12
C PHE A 139 -4.20 -4.85 4.36
N ASP A 140 -4.04 -5.35 3.13
CA ASP A 140 -5.12 -6.03 2.41
C ASP A 140 -5.24 -7.45 2.97
N CYS A 141 -6.21 -7.63 3.88
CA CYS A 141 -6.38 -8.87 4.64
C CYS A 141 -6.96 -9.97 3.76
N LYS A 142 -6.14 -10.98 3.45
CA LYS A 142 -6.55 -12.15 2.67
C LYS A 142 -7.01 -13.26 3.60
N PHE A 143 -8.28 -13.60 3.55
CA PHE A 143 -8.87 -14.65 4.36
C PHE A 143 -8.96 -15.94 3.56
N TYR A 144 -8.10 -16.88 3.86
CA TYR A 144 -8.09 -18.21 3.28
C TYR A 144 -8.07 -19.27 4.40
N PRO A 145 -9.19 -19.41 5.16
CA PRO A 145 -9.31 -20.48 6.15
C PRO A 145 -9.22 -21.84 5.46
N ASN A 146 -8.65 -22.83 6.12
CA ASN A 146 -8.71 -24.21 5.66
C ASN A 146 -10.03 -24.89 6.11
N GLY A 147 -10.29 -26.13 5.64
CA GLY A 147 -11.55 -26.81 5.91
C GLY A 147 -11.77 -27.20 7.38
N SER A 148 -10.75 -27.13 8.23
CA SER A 148 -10.84 -27.40 9.67
C SER A 148 -11.04 -26.14 10.52
N ASP A 149 -10.92 -24.94 9.95
CA ASP A 149 -11.05 -23.68 10.68
C ASP A 149 -12.52 -23.37 11.01
N ILE A 150 -12.77 -23.07 12.28
CA ILE A 150 -13.99 -22.38 12.70
C ILE A 150 -13.79 -20.90 12.39
N LEU A 151 -14.63 -20.33 11.53
CA LEU A 151 -14.41 -19.01 10.92
C LEU A 151 -14.19 -17.89 11.93
N ILE A 152 -14.96 -17.90 13.05
CA ILE A 152 -14.83 -16.87 14.08
C ILE A 152 -13.49 -16.95 14.81
N ASP A 153 -13.00 -18.16 15.06
CA ASP A 153 -11.73 -18.38 15.73
C ASP A 153 -10.56 -18.08 14.79
N TYR A 154 -10.70 -18.38 13.49
CA TYR A 154 -9.76 -17.94 12.46
C TYR A 154 -9.61 -16.41 12.43
N TYR A 155 -10.71 -15.66 12.50
CA TYR A 155 -10.62 -14.19 12.55
C TYR A 155 -9.99 -13.69 13.86
N ARG A 156 -10.27 -14.31 14.99
CA ARG A 156 -9.62 -13.96 16.27
C ARG A 156 -8.12 -14.20 16.24
N GLN A 157 -7.68 -15.34 15.69
CA GLN A 157 -6.26 -15.63 15.47
C GLN A 157 -5.60 -14.61 14.55
N TYR A 158 -6.30 -14.26 13.46
CA TYR A 158 -5.81 -13.24 12.51
C TYR A 158 -5.64 -11.88 13.19
N ILE A 159 -6.63 -11.44 13.94
CA ILE A 159 -6.60 -10.18 14.69
C ILE A 159 -5.48 -10.19 15.72
N HIS A 160 -5.28 -11.32 16.43
CA HIS A 160 -4.18 -11.46 17.37
C HIS A 160 -2.81 -11.31 16.68
N ALA A 161 -2.62 -11.95 15.53
CA ALA A 161 -1.39 -11.83 14.74
C ALA A 161 -1.15 -10.39 14.27
N VAL A 162 -2.19 -9.69 13.80
CA VAL A 162 -2.11 -8.26 13.43
C VAL A 162 -1.72 -7.41 14.63
N LYS A 163 -2.39 -7.62 15.78
CA LYS A 163 -2.11 -6.87 17.01
C LYS A 163 -0.66 -7.07 17.47
N GLN A 164 -0.15 -8.29 17.46
CA GLN A 164 1.24 -8.57 17.82
C GLN A 164 2.23 -7.80 16.93
N VAL A 165 2.01 -7.75 15.62
CA VAL A 165 2.88 -7.00 14.70
C VAL A 165 2.86 -5.50 15.01
N ILE A 166 1.69 -4.94 15.31
CA ILE A 166 1.52 -3.52 15.64
C ILE A 166 2.22 -3.17 16.95
N ASP A 167 1.99 -3.97 18.00
CA ASP A 167 2.54 -3.74 19.33
C ASP A 167 4.08 -3.89 19.32
N ASN A 168 4.60 -4.95 18.69
CA ASN A 168 6.05 -5.20 18.60
C ASN A 168 6.83 -4.10 17.86
N ASN A 169 6.17 -3.38 16.95
CA ASN A 169 6.81 -2.38 16.12
C ASN A 169 6.32 -0.94 16.39
N ASN A 170 5.51 -0.71 17.40
CA ASN A 170 4.92 0.60 17.75
C ASN A 170 4.18 1.26 16.58
N MET A 171 3.38 0.49 15.84
CA MET A 171 2.68 0.94 14.63
C MET A 171 1.23 1.35 14.88
N HIS A 172 0.89 1.72 16.11
CA HIS A 172 -0.45 2.19 16.48
C HIS A 172 -0.90 3.34 15.59
N ASN A 173 -2.12 3.25 15.05
CA ASN A 173 -2.71 4.23 14.12
C ASN A 173 -1.86 4.54 12.87
N LYS A 174 -0.92 3.65 12.50
CA LYS A 174 -0.15 3.69 11.26
C LYS A 174 -0.48 2.56 10.29
N VAL A 175 -1.20 1.55 10.79
CA VAL A 175 -1.69 0.44 9.97
C VAL A 175 -3.15 0.70 9.58
N LEU A 176 -3.40 0.67 8.28
CA LEU A 176 -4.72 0.73 7.66
C LEU A 176 -5.16 -0.72 7.38
N ILE A 177 -6.32 -1.11 7.85
CA ILE A 177 -6.88 -2.46 7.62
C ILE A 177 -7.92 -2.39 6.53
N GLU A 178 -7.71 -3.12 5.45
CA GLU A 178 -8.63 -3.25 4.32
C GLU A 178 -9.35 -4.59 4.36
N SER A 179 -10.65 -4.56 4.48
CA SER A 179 -11.48 -5.75 4.38
C SER A 179 -12.91 -5.43 3.93
N GLY A 180 -13.51 -6.33 3.16
CA GLY A 180 -14.95 -6.31 2.86
C GLY A 180 -15.79 -7.08 3.88
N ASN A 181 -15.16 -7.65 4.90
CA ASN A 181 -15.80 -8.53 5.87
C ASN A 181 -16.24 -7.75 7.12
N ILE A 182 -17.55 -7.56 7.25
CA ILE A 182 -18.17 -6.81 8.36
C ILE A 182 -17.90 -7.48 9.71
N GLN A 183 -17.97 -8.82 9.79
CA GLN A 183 -17.73 -9.55 11.03
C GLN A 183 -16.29 -9.40 11.51
N PHE A 184 -15.32 -9.42 10.59
CA PHE A 184 -13.92 -9.17 10.90
C PHE A 184 -13.72 -7.75 11.47
N HIS A 185 -14.32 -6.73 10.87
CA HIS A 185 -14.26 -5.35 11.38
C HIS A 185 -14.86 -5.21 12.79
N LYS A 186 -15.99 -5.87 13.08
CA LYS A 186 -16.60 -5.89 14.43
C LYS A 186 -15.63 -6.49 15.46
N LEU A 187 -15.10 -7.68 15.18
CA LEU A 187 -14.14 -8.35 16.06
C LEU A 187 -12.84 -7.55 16.25
N LEU A 188 -12.35 -6.92 15.19
CA LEU A 188 -11.14 -6.08 15.25
C LEU A 188 -11.37 -4.86 16.15
N LYS A 189 -12.53 -4.23 16.08
CA LYS A 189 -12.92 -3.13 16.96
C LYS A 189 -13.03 -3.60 18.42
N GLU A 190 -13.70 -4.73 18.67
CA GLU A 190 -13.85 -5.36 19.99
C GLU A 190 -12.50 -5.71 20.63
N SER A 191 -11.49 -6.04 19.82
CA SER A 191 -10.14 -6.38 20.31
C SER A 191 -9.36 -5.20 20.88
N GLY A 192 -9.81 -3.96 20.65
CA GLY A 192 -9.12 -2.74 21.03
C GLY A 192 -7.82 -2.47 20.26
N THR A 193 -7.57 -3.19 19.16
CA THR A 193 -6.38 -2.97 18.32
C THR A 193 -6.43 -1.59 17.68
N GLN A 194 -5.39 -0.78 17.90
CA GLN A 194 -5.33 0.60 17.40
C GLN A 194 -4.89 0.65 15.93
N VAL A 195 -5.87 0.58 15.04
CA VAL A 195 -5.71 0.58 13.58
C VAL A 195 -6.75 1.48 12.92
N LEU A 196 -6.48 1.86 11.67
CA LEU A 196 -7.37 2.66 10.84
C LEU A 196 -8.15 1.71 9.90
N GLN A 197 -9.42 1.47 10.19
CA GLN A 197 -10.22 0.46 9.48
C GLN A 197 -10.92 1.05 8.25
N PHE A 198 -10.79 0.39 7.10
CA PHE A 198 -11.43 0.73 5.83
C PHE A 198 -12.31 -0.41 5.34
N ILE A 199 -13.62 -0.15 5.20
CA ILE A 199 -14.50 -1.09 4.49
C ILE A 199 -14.21 -1.06 2.99
N THR A 200 -14.01 -2.23 2.38
CA THR A 200 -13.66 -2.37 0.96
C THR A 200 -14.63 -3.28 0.21
N GLY A 201 -14.53 -3.33 -1.12
CA GLY A 201 -15.31 -4.25 -1.96
C GLY A 201 -16.78 -3.92 -2.16
N LYS A 202 -17.31 -2.87 -1.51
CA LYS A 202 -18.74 -2.45 -1.63
C LYS A 202 -18.92 -1.23 -2.55
N GLY A 203 -17.87 -0.52 -2.88
CA GLY A 203 -17.92 0.82 -3.46
C GLY A 203 -18.23 1.88 -2.40
N ILE A 204 -18.02 3.16 -2.74
CA ILE A 204 -18.09 4.25 -1.75
C ILE A 204 -19.51 4.40 -1.20
N THR A 205 -20.50 4.60 -2.05
CA THR A 205 -21.89 4.87 -1.63
C THR A 205 -22.48 3.76 -0.75
N ALA A 206 -22.25 2.50 -1.12
CA ALA A 206 -22.74 1.36 -0.34
C ALA A 206 -21.86 1.08 0.91
N GLY A 207 -20.63 1.55 0.93
CA GLY A 207 -19.74 1.47 2.09
C GLY A 207 -20.07 2.45 3.21
N ILE A 208 -20.69 3.61 2.88
CA ILE A 208 -20.99 4.66 3.85
C ILE A 208 -21.85 4.14 5.03
N PRO A 209 -23.02 3.52 4.83
CA PRO A 209 -23.85 3.07 5.96
C PRO A 209 -23.15 2.02 6.82
N ILE A 210 -22.27 1.19 6.23
CA ILE A 210 -21.48 0.22 6.97
C ILE A 210 -20.40 0.93 7.81
N ALA A 211 -19.76 1.94 7.23
CA ALA A 211 -18.75 2.72 7.93
C ALA A 211 -19.35 3.54 9.08
N GLU A 212 -20.58 4.07 8.90
CA GLU A 212 -21.36 4.74 9.96
C GLU A 212 -21.71 3.77 11.10
N GLU A 213 -22.29 2.58 10.78
CA GLU A 213 -22.68 1.57 11.77
C GLU A 213 -21.49 1.09 12.61
N LEU A 214 -20.36 0.87 11.96
CA LEU A 214 -19.16 0.33 12.61
C LEU A 214 -18.17 1.40 13.11
N ASP A 215 -18.49 2.68 12.89
CA ASP A 215 -17.59 3.81 13.22
C ASP A 215 -16.18 3.57 12.69
N LEU A 216 -16.06 3.33 11.36
CA LEU A 216 -14.80 3.07 10.70
C LEU A 216 -14.11 4.37 10.31
N TYR A 217 -12.80 4.29 10.08
CA TYR A 217 -11.98 5.42 9.67
C TYR A 217 -12.25 5.87 8.24
N GLY A 218 -12.61 4.92 7.36
CA GLY A 218 -12.84 5.27 5.96
C GLY A 218 -13.36 4.14 5.10
N ILE A 219 -13.41 4.43 3.79
CA ILE A 219 -13.95 3.55 2.76
C ILE A 219 -12.91 3.40 1.65
N GLY A 220 -12.61 2.15 1.31
CA GLY A 220 -11.74 1.83 0.21
C GLY A 220 -12.51 1.46 -1.06
N SER A 221 -12.08 1.97 -2.22
CA SER A 221 -12.70 1.65 -3.51
C SER A 221 -11.67 1.57 -4.63
N GLY A 222 -11.95 0.72 -5.61
CA GLY A 222 -11.17 0.64 -6.84
C GLY A 222 -11.22 1.92 -7.67
N SER A 223 -10.47 1.94 -8.77
CA SER A 223 -10.35 3.11 -9.67
C SER A 223 -11.66 3.57 -10.34
N ILE A 224 -12.77 2.82 -10.17
CA ILE A 224 -14.11 3.18 -10.66
C ILE A 224 -14.78 4.31 -9.85
N ALA A 225 -14.40 4.51 -8.58
CA ALA A 225 -14.91 5.61 -7.77
C ALA A 225 -14.75 6.95 -8.48
N THR A 226 -15.78 7.80 -8.45
CA THR A 226 -15.74 9.15 -9.02
C THR A 226 -15.36 10.19 -7.96
N GLY A 227 -14.95 11.39 -8.38
CA GLY A 227 -14.72 12.50 -7.44
C GLY A 227 -15.98 12.90 -6.66
N ARG A 228 -17.17 12.71 -7.27
CA ARG A 228 -18.44 12.94 -6.60
C ARG A 228 -18.67 11.94 -5.46
N ASP A 229 -18.39 10.66 -5.68
CA ASP A 229 -18.54 9.64 -4.64
C ASP A 229 -17.60 9.92 -3.47
N ILE A 230 -16.35 10.32 -3.77
CA ILE A 230 -15.36 10.69 -2.77
C ILE A 230 -15.83 11.89 -1.95
N LYS A 231 -16.34 12.94 -2.64
CA LYS A 231 -16.88 14.10 -1.94
C LYS A 231 -18.05 13.73 -1.00
N ILE A 232 -18.96 12.84 -1.43
CA ILE A 232 -20.05 12.37 -0.57
C ILE A 232 -19.53 11.69 0.71
N ALA A 233 -18.46 10.88 0.60
CA ALA A 233 -17.83 10.28 1.78
C ALA A 233 -17.17 11.33 2.68
N HIS A 234 -16.45 12.31 2.11
CA HIS A 234 -15.82 13.41 2.84
C HIS A 234 -16.86 14.27 3.57
N ASP A 235 -18.00 14.58 2.94
CA ASP A 235 -19.07 15.35 3.56
C ASP A 235 -19.67 14.65 4.80
N LYS A 236 -19.44 13.34 4.93
CA LYS A 236 -19.82 12.50 6.09
C LYS A 236 -18.65 12.21 7.04
N GLY A 237 -17.48 12.79 6.80
CA GLY A 237 -16.28 12.63 7.64
C GLY A 237 -15.45 11.37 7.37
N PHE A 238 -15.79 10.57 6.35
CA PHE A 238 -15.03 9.35 6.02
C PHE A 238 -13.91 9.64 5.04
N ARG A 239 -12.70 9.19 5.38
CA ARG A 239 -11.57 9.18 4.45
C ARG A 239 -11.77 8.14 3.35
N VAL A 240 -11.19 8.43 2.19
CA VAL A 240 -11.29 7.54 1.03
C VAL A 240 -9.91 7.09 0.58
N MET A 241 -9.77 5.77 0.44
CA MET A 241 -8.62 5.13 -0.17
C MET A 241 -8.98 4.56 -1.54
N THR A 242 -8.13 4.79 -2.54
CA THR A 242 -8.35 4.26 -3.89
C THR A 242 -7.19 3.38 -4.36
N TRP A 243 -7.52 2.30 -5.07
CA TRP A 243 -6.57 1.37 -5.69
C TRP A 243 -6.97 1.03 -7.12
N THR A 244 -6.24 0.52 -8.01
CA THR A 244 -4.79 0.63 -8.20
C THR A 244 -4.63 1.30 -9.55
N PRO A 245 -4.24 2.57 -9.65
CA PRO A 245 -3.91 3.17 -10.93
C PRO A 245 -2.64 2.50 -11.49
N LYS A 246 -2.77 1.87 -12.71
CA LYS A 246 -1.71 1.05 -13.33
C LYS A 246 -0.96 1.77 -14.45
N THR A 247 -1.35 2.98 -14.80
CA THR A 247 -0.75 3.78 -15.88
C THR A 247 -0.50 5.22 -15.45
N LYS A 248 0.37 5.94 -16.17
CA LYS A 248 0.62 7.37 -15.91
C LYS A 248 -0.66 8.21 -15.98
N ARG A 249 -1.51 7.96 -16.99
CA ARG A 249 -2.81 8.65 -17.15
C ARG A 249 -3.77 8.32 -16.00
N ALA A 250 -3.77 7.07 -15.52
CA ALA A 250 -4.60 6.67 -14.39
C ALA A 250 -4.15 7.34 -13.08
N ASN A 251 -2.85 7.54 -12.86
CA ASN A 251 -2.34 8.30 -11.71
C ASN A 251 -2.91 9.72 -11.69
N VAL A 252 -2.82 10.45 -12.81
CA VAL A 252 -3.37 11.81 -12.92
C VAL A 252 -4.88 11.83 -12.64
N LYS A 253 -5.63 10.86 -13.18
CA LYS A 253 -7.06 10.75 -12.92
C LYS A 253 -7.37 10.44 -11.45
N ALA A 254 -6.56 9.62 -10.80
CA ALA A 254 -6.74 9.29 -9.38
C ALA A 254 -6.53 10.53 -8.49
N ILE A 255 -5.46 11.29 -8.71
CA ILE A 255 -5.19 12.54 -7.96
C ILE A 255 -6.36 13.52 -8.08
N ARG A 256 -6.86 13.76 -9.30
CA ARG A 256 -7.97 14.70 -9.57
C ARG A 256 -9.30 14.34 -8.91
N LYS A 257 -9.43 13.14 -8.37
CA LYS A 257 -10.61 12.71 -7.62
C LYS A 257 -10.54 13.09 -6.13
N ASN A 258 -9.40 13.57 -5.67
CA ASN A 258 -9.16 14.02 -4.30
C ASN A 258 -9.36 12.93 -3.21
N PRO A 259 -8.88 11.68 -3.35
CA PRO A 259 -8.90 10.75 -2.24
C PRO A 259 -7.85 11.12 -1.17
N ASP A 260 -7.96 10.53 0.00
CA ASP A 260 -7.00 10.71 1.10
C ASP A 260 -5.76 9.82 0.91
N PHE A 261 -5.97 8.61 0.36
CA PHE A 261 -4.91 7.62 0.10
C PHE A 261 -5.01 7.09 -1.34
N ILE A 262 -3.86 6.92 -1.99
CA ILE A 262 -3.78 6.23 -3.30
C ILE A 262 -2.76 5.11 -3.22
N GLN A 263 -3.20 3.87 -3.42
CA GLN A 263 -2.34 2.72 -3.64
C GLN A 263 -2.01 2.61 -5.12
N THR A 264 -0.82 3.01 -5.51
CA THR A 264 -0.45 3.07 -6.93
C THR A 264 0.45 1.92 -7.37
N GLY A 265 0.14 1.33 -8.53
CA GLY A 265 1.04 0.39 -9.23
C GLY A 265 2.12 1.09 -10.08
N LYS A 266 2.23 2.43 -10.00
CA LYS A 266 3.23 3.25 -10.70
C LYS A 266 3.79 4.35 -9.80
N PRO A 267 4.42 3.97 -8.65
CA PRO A 267 4.81 4.92 -7.62
C PRO A 267 5.81 5.97 -8.12
N VAL A 268 6.83 5.61 -8.89
CA VAL A 268 7.80 6.57 -9.44
C VAL A 268 7.13 7.72 -10.19
N HIS A 269 6.16 7.42 -11.05
CA HIS A 269 5.45 8.46 -11.79
C HIS A 269 4.54 9.28 -10.87
N MET A 270 3.85 8.62 -9.92
CA MET A 270 2.95 9.29 -8.98
C MET A 270 3.72 10.31 -8.14
N LEU A 271 4.83 9.88 -7.55
CA LEU A 271 5.69 10.72 -6.72
C LEU A 271 6.32 11.88 -7.53
N LYS A 272 6.77 11.63 -8.77
CA LYS A 272 7.31 12.69 -9.63
C LYS A 272 6.30 13.79 -9.93
N ILE A 273 5.06 13.45 -10.27
CA ILE A 273 4.04 14.47 -10.60
C ILE A 273 3.51 15.22 -9.38
N LEU A 274 3.69 14.68 -8.16
CA LEU A 274 3.36 15.33 -6.90
C LEU A 274 4.57 16.03 -6.25
N GLY A 275 5.76 15.99 -6.88
CA GLY A 275 6.97 16.61 -6.32
C GLY A 275 7.55 15.89 -5.11
N LYS A 276 7.09 14.66 -4.80
CA LYS A 276 7.53 13.85 -3.66
C LYS A 276 8.69 12.89 -3.96
N TYR A 277 9.11 12.75 -5.22
CA TYR A 277 10.12 11.76 -5.64
C TYR A 277 11.52 12.09 -5.17
N LYS A 278 12.19 11.15 -4.50
CA LYS A 278 13.55 11.25 -3.97
C LYS A 278 14.51 10.37 -4.80
N ASP A 279 15.23 10.95 -5.76
CA ASP A 279 16.11 10.23 -6.69
C ASP A 279 17.47 9.83 -6.06
N GLU A 280 17.94 10.58 -5.05
CA GLU A 280 19.28 10.42 -4.48
C GLU A 280 19.46 9.14 -3.64
N GLN A 281 18.37 8.55 -3.16
CA GLN A 281 18.43 7.36 -2.28
C GLN A 281 18.57 6.03 -3.03
N LEU A 282 18.47 6.01 -4.37
CA LEU A 282 18.70 4.82 -5.20
C LEU A 282 20.15 4.70 -5.73
N ARG A 283 20.99 5.71 -5.50
CA ARG A 283 22.35 5.79 -6.04
C ARG A 283 23.43 5.29 -5.09
N LYS A 284 23.05 4.75 -3.93
CA LYS A 284 23.99 4.22 -2.93
C LYS A 284 23.97 2.68 -2.90
#